data_2b3838ce64d1889dcce91e332d925b61
#
_entry.id   2b3838ce64d1889dcce91e332d925b61
#
_cell.length_a   1.000
_cell.length_b   1.000
_cell.length_c   1.000
_cell.angle_alpha   90.00
_cell.angle_beta   90.00
_cell.angle_gamma   90.00
#
_symmetry.space_group_name_H-M   'P 1'
#
loop_
_entity.id
_entity.type
_entity.pdbx_description
1 polymer ?
#
loop_
_entity_poly.entity_id
_entity_poly.type
_entity_poly.pdbx_seq_one_letter_code
_entity_poly.pdbx_strand_id
1 'polypeptide(L)'
;MDLHFMKQITTTILLFNVIAIISVIIALPVSSAPKSTIKQIGSKAIEAKIAKMTLAEKIDFIGGYQQFNIRGYEHLGIPEIHIADGPVGIRNFGPSTAYPASIAIAASWDKSIAYKVGESIAMEARAHNIHLMLGPGVNLYRLPITGRNFEYMGEDPYLAGELAKQYIYGMQGQGVMANTKHYVANNQEFDRNYTSSDMNERTLHEIYLPPYKASVDAGVATMMTGYNLVNGVHMSEHDHLNNKILKGDWDFSGFIVSDWVSTYDAVAAANGGLDLEMPSGAWMNQKNLLPAIKSGQVKVATIDDKIRRILTTYDKFGYFTQANLKHNFTLDK
;
A
#
# COMPACT_ATOMS: atom_id res chain seq x y z
N MET A 1 -51.60 56.80 -14.34
CA MET A 1 -50.67 55.69 -14.40
C MET A 1 -51.39 54.42 -13.99
N ASP A 2 -51.65 53.56 -14.93
CA ASP A 2 -52.83 52.69 -15.01
C ASP A 2 -52.62 51.39 -14.15
N LEU A 3 -53.61 51.12 -13.31
CA LEU A 3 -53.63 49.96 -12.40
C LEU A 3 -53.65 48.61 -13.16
N HIS A 4 -53.85 48.65 -14.47
CA HIS A 4 -53.91 47.50 -15.33
C HIS A 4 -52.54 46.95 -15.69
N PHE A 5 -51.49 47.82 -15.68
CA PHE A 5 -50.11 47.43 -16.01
C PHE A 5 -49.45 46.73 -14.87
N MET A 6 -49.79 46.98 -13.61
CA MET A 6 -49.26 46.30 -12.45
C MET A 6 -49.76 44.86 -12.25
N LYS A 7 -50.98 44.55 -12.75
CA LYS A 7 -51.52 43.18 -12.63
C LYS A 7 -50.92 42.20 -13.63
N GLN A 8 -50.44 42.67 -14.77
CA GLN A 8 -49.80 41.78 -15.75
C GLN A 8 -48.36 41.37 -15.34
N ILE A 9 -47.66 42.25 -14.63
CA ILE A 9 -46.28 41.94 -14.17
C ILE A 9 -46.30 40.91 -13.03
N THR A 10 -47.31 40.96 -12.16
CA THR A 10 -47.42 40.01 -11.04
C THR A 10 -47.81 38.59 -11.47
N THR A 11 -48.55 38.45 -12.57
CA THR A 11 -48.95 37.13 -13.07
C THR A 11 -47.85 36.45 -13.88
N THR A 12 -46.94 37.20 -14.51
CA THR A 12 -45.84 36.66 -15.28
C THR A 12 -44.68 36.23 -14.36
N ILE A 13 -44.53 36.84 -13.19
CA ILE A 13 -43.49 36.43 -12.19
C ILE A 13 -43.93 35.18 -11.42
N LEU A 14 -45.22 34.89 -11.30
CA LEU A 14 -45.70 33.69 -10.63
C LEU A 14 -45.67 32.42 -11.52
N LEU A 15 -45.52 32.54 -12.84
CA LEU A 15 -45.41 31.36 -13.73
C LEU A 15 -43.99 30.93 -14.02
N PHE A 16 -42.98 31.67 -13.63
CA PHE A 16 -41.57 31.29 -13.81
C PHE A 16 -40.96 30.55 -12.63
N ASN A 17 -41.67 30.32 -11.53
CA ASN A 17 -41.14 29.69 -10.33
C ASN A 17 -41.66 28.26 -10.07
N VAL A 18 -42.24 27.57 -11.02
CA VAL A 18 -42.75 26.18 -10.84
C VAL A 18 -42.19 25.20 -11.89
N ILE A 19 -41.08 25.50 -12.52
CA ILE A 19 -40.29 24.47 -13.17
C ILE A 19 -39.00 24.35 -12.37
N ALA A 20 -39.14 23.96 -11.10
CA ALA A 20 -38.04 23.27 -10.39
C ALA A 20 -37.91 21.89 -11.05
N ILE A 21 -36.97 21.77 -11.97
CA ILE A 21 -36.52 20.51 -12.47
C ILE A 21 -35.99 19.76 -11.24
N ILE A 22 -36.80 18.84 -10.72
CA ILE A 22 -36.33 17.81 -9.81
C ILE A 22 -35.40 16.92 -10.64
N SER A 23 -34.13 17.31 -10.72
CA SER A 23 -33.07 16.39 -11.11
C SER A 23 -32.97 15.37 -9.99
N VAL A 24 -33.75 14.30 -10.11
CA VAL A 24 -33.51 13.08 -9.33
C VAL A 24 -32.14 12.58 -9.77
N ILE A 25 -31.13 13.01 -9.07
CA ILE A 25 -29.83 12.32 -9.09
C ILE A 25 -30.13 10.95 -8.51
N ILE A 26 -30.37 9.98 -9.37
CA ILE A 26 -30.25 8.56 -9.01
C ILE A 26 -28.79 8.38 -8.71
N ALA A 27 -28.41 8.62 -7.47
CA ALA A 27 -27.16 8.12 -6.94
C ALA A 27 -27.25 6.59 -7.01
N LEU A 28 -26.70 6.01 -8.07
CA LEU A 28 -26.44 4.58 -8.09
C LEU A 28 -25.67 4.29 -6.81
N PRO A 29 -26.09 3.33 -6.00
CA PRO A 29 -25.31 2.97 -4.84
C PRO A 29 -23.92 2.57 -5.35
N VAL A 30 -22.91 3.37 -5.01
CA VAL A 30 -21.52 2.93 -5.08
C VAL A 30 -21.51 1.64 -4.27
N SER A 31 -21.38 0.52 -4.97
CA SER A 31 -21.28 -0.78 -4.35
C SER A 31 -20.17 -0.66 -3.30
N SER A 32 -20.56 -0.57 -2.04
CA SER A 32 -19.62 -0.67 -0.94
C SER A 32 -18.96 -2.03 -1.13
N ALA A 33 -17.65 -2.01 -1.45
CA ALA A 33 -16.85 -3.22 -1.44
C ALA A 33 -17.20 -4.02 -0.17
N PRO A 34 -17.40 -5.32 -0.25
CA PRO A 34 -17.80 -6.09 0.89
C PRO A 34 -16.82 -5.80 2.03
N LYS A 35 -17.31 -5.31 3.16
CA LYS A 35 -16.51 -5.19 4.37
C LYS A 35 -16.02 -6.59 4.66
N SER A 36 -14.79 -6.89 4.25
CA SER A 36 -14.11 -8.11 4.61
C SER A 36 -14.04 -8.09 6.12
N THR A 37 -14.85 -8.91 6.74
CA THR A 37 -14.74 -9.20 8.17
C THR A 37 -13.35 -9.79 8.34
N ILE A 38 -12.39 -9.00 8.82
CA ILE A 38 -11.03 -9.46 9.09
C ILE A 38 -11.18 -10.52 10.15
N LYS A 39 -11.17 -11.77 9.72
CA LYS A 39 -10.99 -12.90 10.61
C LYS A 39 -9.61 -12.77 11.23
N GLN A 40 -9.58 -12.96 12.54
CA GLN A 40 -8.41 -13.03 13.41
C GLN A 40 -7.13 -13.41 12.65
N ILE A 41 -6.08 -12.57 12.74
CA ILE A 41 -4.77 -12.83 12.13
C ILE A 41 -4.33 -14.23 12.53
N GLY A 42 -4.13 -15.12 11.54
CA GLY A 42 -3.72 -16.51 11.74
C GLY A 42 -4.88 -17.50 11.82
N SER A 43 -5.27 -18.04 10.66
CA SER A 43 -6.09 -19.24 10.64
C SER A 43 -5.31 -20.44 11.22
N LYS A 44 -6.01 -21.47 11.72
CA LYS A 44 -5.36 -22.73 12.17
C LYS A 44 -4.43 -23.31 11.09
N ALA A 45 -4.78 -23.14 9.83
CA ALA A 45 -3.98 -23.60 8.69
C ALA A 45 -2.64 -22.83 8.56
N ILE A 46 -2.64 -21.51 8.80
CA ILE A 46 -1.45 -20.68 8.79
C ILE A 46 -0.54 -21.05 9.96
N GLU A 47 -1.08 -21.17 11.18
CA GLU A 47 -0.31 -21.59 12.36
C GLU A 47 0.33 -22.97 12.16
N ALA A 48 -0.40 -23.91 11.54
CA ALA A 48 0.15 -25.23 11.21
C ALA A 48 1.30 -25.18 10.18
N LYS A 49 1.26 -24.22 9.24
CA LYS A 49 2.38 -24.00 8.31
C LYS A 49 3.60 -23.43 9.05
N ILE A 50 3.40 -22.39 9.87
CA ILE A 50 4.46 -21.75 10.67
C ILE A 50 5.13 -22.76 11.61
N ALA A 51 4.34 -23.63 12.26
CA ALA A 51 4.85 -24.65 13.17
C ALA A 51 5.71 -25.73 12.47
N LYS A 52 5.49 -25.95 11.17
CA LYS A 52 6.27 -26.90 10.35
C LYS A 52 7.56 -26.31 9.81
N MET A 53 7.68 -24.98 9.75
CA MET A 53 8.91 -24.31 9.29
C MET A 53 10.03 -24.49 10.31
N THR A 54 11.21 -24.84 9.82
CA THR A 54 12.44 -24.75 10.60
C THR A 54 12.78 -23.29 10.90
N LEU A 55 13.58 -23.02 11.93
CA LEU A 55 14.00 -21.65 12.25
C LEU A 55 14.79 -21.01 11.10
N ALA A 56 15.58 -21.80 10.36
CA ALA A 56 16.29 -21.35 9.18
C ALA A 56 15.33 -20.89 8.07
N GLU A 57 14.34 -21.71 7.75
CA GLU A 57 13.31 -21.34 6.76
C GLU A 57 12.50 -20.10 7.18
N LYS A 58 12.20 -19.95 8.46
CA LYS A 58 11.52 -18.77 9.01
C LYS A 58 12.31 -17.50 8.77
N ILE A 59 13.62 -17.54 9.02
CA ILE A 59 14.51 -16.40 8.80
C ILE A 59 14.69 -16.13 7.30
N ASP A 60 14.86 -17.16 6.48
CA ASP A 60 15.02 -16.99 5.04
C ASP A 60 13.74 -16.49 4.36
N PHE A 61 12.57 -16.77 4.93
CA PHE A 61 11.28 -16.33 4.39
C PHE A 61 11.04 -14.82 4.53
N ILE A 62 11.58 -14.20 5.57
CA ILE A 62 11.47 -12.75 5.81
C ILE A 62 12.54 -11.92 5.09
N GLY A 63 13.38 -12.56 4.28
CA GLY A 63 14.32 -11.94 3.34
C GLY A 63 13.85 -12.12 1.91
N GLY A 64 13.98 -11.07 1.09
CA GLY A 64 13.65 -11.09 -0.33
C GLY A 64 14.44 -12.17 -1.11
N TYR A 65 13.96 -12.48 -2.29
CA TYR A 65 14.51 -13.52 -3.14
C TYR A 65 14.54 -13.07 -4.60
N GLN A 66 15.64 -13.34 -5.31
CA GLN A 66 15.79 -13.00 -6.73
C GLN A 66 15.39 -11.56 -7.09
N GLN A 67 15.73 -10.59 -6.26
CA GLN A 67 15.51 -9.15 -6.41
C GLN A 67 14.04 -8.71 -6.25
N PHE A 68 13.06 -9.42 -6.81
CA PHE A 68 11.66 -9.04 -6.85
C PHE A 68 10.70 -10.18 -6.48
N ASN A 69 11.18 -11.17 -5.71
CA ASN A 69 10.33 -12.28 -5.29
C ASN A 69 10.33 -12.44 -3.77
N ILE A 70 9.26 -13.00 -3.25
CA ILE A 70 9.19 -13.56 -1.90
C ILE A 70 9.24 -15.08 -2.06
N ARG A 71 10.16 -15.72 -1.35
CA ARG A 71 10.44 -17.13 -1.44
C ARG A 71 9.21 -18.00 -1.17
N GLY A 72 8.96 -18.99 -2.00
CA GLY A 72 7.99 -20.05 -1.76
C GLY A 72 8.61 -21.25 -1.05
N TYR A 73 7.74 -22.07 -0.43
CA TYR A 73 8.10 -23.39 0.14
C TYR A 73 7.07 -24.41 -0.29
N GLU A 74 7.36 -25.14 -1.37
CA GLU A 74 6.42 -26.09 -1.98
C GLU A 74 5.95 -27.18 -1.01
N HIS A 75 6.90 -27.74 -0.19
CA HIS A 75 6.61 -28.76 0.81
C HIS A 75 5.65 -28.29 1.93
N LEU A 76 5.46 -26.98 2.09
CA LEU A 76 4.50 -26.36 3.01
C LEU A 76 3.27 -25.81 2.28
N GLY A 77 3.22 -25.93 0.95
CA GLY A 77 2.19 -25.30 0.13
C GLY A 77 2.18 -23.77 0.28
N ILE A 78 3.37 -23.15 0.39
CA ILE A 78 3.56 -21.70 0.40
C ILE A 78 4.05 -21.29 -0.99
N PRO A 79 3.28 -20.49 -1.76
CA PRO A 79 3.68 -20.09 -3.10
C PRO A 79 4.80 -19.06 -3.09
N GLU A 80 5.58 -19.02 -4.18
CA GLU A 80 6.43 -17.89 -4.49
C GLU A 80 5.58 -16.72 -4.98
N ILE A 81 5.90 -15.51 -4.55
CA ILE A 81 5.19 -14.27 -4.92
C ILE A 81 6.13 -13.39 -5.72
N HIS A 82 5.68 -12.96 -6.89
CA HIS A 82 6.38 -12.02 -7.75
C HIS A 82 5.93 -10.59 -7.45
N ILE A 83 6.90 -9.69 -7.32
CA ILE A 83 6.71 -8.27 -7.02
C ILE A 83 7.13 -7.46 -8.24
N ALA A 84 6.44 -6.39 -8.58
CA ALA A 84 6.92 -5.44 -9.58
C ALA A 84 6.84 -4.00 -9.05
N ASP A 85 7.86 -3.22 -9.42
CA ASP A 85 7.83 -1.78 -9.17
C ASP A 85 6.92 -1.08 -10.19
N GLY A 86 6.25 -0.04 -9.72
CA GLY A 86 5.56 0.89 -10.59
C GLY A 86 4.19 1.37 -10.14
N PRO A 87 4.09 2.53 -9.48
CA PRO A 87 2.81 3.19 -9.24
C PRO A 87 2.17 3.77 -10.52
N VAL A 88 2.96 3.88 -11.61
CA VAL A 88 2.54 4.40 -12.92
C VAL A 88 2.72 3.37 -14.05
N GLY A 89 2.60 2.08 -13.72
CA GLY A 89 2.74 0.94 -14.63
C GLY A 89 3.88 0.01 -14.22
N ILE A 90 3.88 -1.19 -14.78
CA ILE A 90 4.87 -2.23 -14.48
C ILE A 90 6.23 -1.79 -15.03
N ARG A 91 7.28 -1.81 -14.19
CA ARG A 91 8.64 -1.40 -14.60
C ARG A 91 9.60 -2.57 -14.82
N ASN A 92 9.25 -3.75 -14.33
CA ASN A 92 10.04 -4.96 -14.42
C ASN A 92 9.25 -5.99 -15.23
N PHE A 93 9.88 -6.97 -15.82
CA PHE A 93 9.24 -8.12 -16.48
C PHE A 93 8.71 -7.87 -17.90
N GLY A 94 9.30 -6.98 -18.65
CA GLY A 94 9.05 -6.81 -20.08
C GLY A 94 8.24 -5.57 -20.45
N PRO A 95 7.77 -5.48 -21.70
CA PRO A 95 6.97 -4.34 -22.15
C PRO A 95 5.66 -4.21 -21.39
N SER A 96 5.30 -2.98 -21.05
CA SER A 96 4.09 -2.67 -20.32
C SER A 96 3.58 -1.27 -20.67
N THR A 97 2.37 -0.94 -20.27
CA THR A 97 1.78 0.38 -20.46
C THR A 97 2.43 1.40 -19.52
N ALA A 98 2.85 2.54 -20.07
CA ALA A 98 3.23 3.70 -19.28
C ALA A 98 1.97 4.53 -18.98
N TYR A 99 1.52 4.49 -17.74
CA TYR A 99 0.38 5.28 -17.29
C TYR A 99 0.79 6.73 -16.99
N PRO A 100 -0.17 7.66 -16.92
CA PRO A 100 0.13 9.04 -16.53
C PRO A 100 0.83 9.12 -15.18
N ALA A 101 1.69 10.12 -15.01
CA ALA A 101 2.29 10.42 -13.73
C ALA A 101 1.20 10.62 -12.66
N SER A 102 1.44 10.16 -11.43
CA SER A 102 0.44 10.19 -10.36
C SER A 102 -0.08 11.59 -10.05
N ILE A 103 0.74 12.62 -10.26
CA ILE A 103 0.29 14.02 -10.15
C ILE A 103 -0.78 14.38 -11.20
N ALA A 104 -0.71 13.81 -12.41
CA ALA A 104 -1.74 14.04 -13.43
C ALA A 104 -3.07 13.38 -13.04
N ILE A 105 -3.01 12.20 -12.38
CA ILE A 105 -4.19 11.57 -11.78
C ILE A 105 -4.77 12.48 -10.69
N ALA A 106 -3.92 13.04 -9.82
CA ALA A 106 -4.34 13.95 -8.76
C ALA A 106 -4.94 15.25 -9.30
N ALA A 107 -4.37 15.81 -10.37
CA ALA A 107 -4.86 17.02 -11.02
C ALA A 107 -6.25 16.86 -11.66
N SER A 108 -6.70 15.63 -11.88
CA SER A 108 -8.08 15.38 -12.36
C SER A 108 -9.14 15.60 -11.30
N TRP A 109 -8.81 15.51 -10.01
CA TRP A 109 -9.73 15.51 -8.87
C TRP A 109 -10.83 14.43 -8.95
N ASP A 110 -10.66 13.46 -9.86
CA ASP A 110 -11.63 12.41 -10.13
C ASP A 110 -11.18 11.07 -9.53
N LYS A 111 -11.89 10.65 -8.49
CA LYS A 111 -11.65 9.38 -7.80
C LYS A 111 -11.81 8.17 -8.73
N SER A 112 -12.68 8.26 -9.74
CA SER A 112 -12.93 7.17 -10.67
C SER A 112 -11.74 6.90 -11.59
N ILE A 113 -10.96 7.95 -11.91
CA ILE A 113 -9.72 7.82 -12.68
C ILE A 113 -8.67 7.07 -11.87
N ALA A 114 -8.48 7.41 -10.60
CA ALA A 114 -7.55 6.71 -9.72
C ALA A 114 -7.92 5.21 -9.59
N TYR A 115 -9.21 4.90 -9.46
CA TYR A 115 -9.70 3.51 -9.44
C TYR A 115 -9.35 2.78 -10.74
N LYS A 116 -9.68 3.35 -11.90
CA LYS A 116 -9.43 2.75 -13.22
C LYS A 116 -7.94 2.54 -13.48
N VAL A 117 -7.08 3.46 -13.07
CA VAL A 117 -5.63 3.30 -13.20
C VAL A 117 -5.14 2.12 -12.37
N GLY A 118 -5.55 2.04 -11.09
CA GLY A 118 -5.22 0.89 -10.23
C GLY A 118 -5.72 -0.44 -10.80
N GLU A 119 -6.95 -0.48 -11.29
CA GLU A 119 -7.55 -1.64 -11.94
C GLU A 119 -6.79 -2.07 -13.18
N SER A 120 -6.48 -1.13 -14.09
CA SER A 120 -5.80 -1.42 -15.35
C SER A 120 -4.37 -1.93 -15.13
N ILE A 121 -3.62 -1.29 -14.22
CA ILE A 121 -2.28 -1.77 -13.84
C ILE A 121 -2.34 -3.19 -13.27
N ALA A 122 -3.34 -3.48 -12.44
CA ALA A 122 -3.48 -4.82 -11.86
C ALA A 122 -3.86 -5.88 -12.89
N MET A 123 -4.71 -5.56 -13.86
CA MET A 123 -5.02 -6.48 -14.97
C MET A 123 -3.75 -6.83 -15.77
N GLU A 124 -2.92 -5.84 -16.05
CA GLU A 124 -1.66 -6.03 -16.73
C GLU A 124 -0.64 -6.80 -15.86
N ALA A 125 -0.58 -6.50 -14.55
CA ALA A 125 0.25 -7.22 -13.59
C ALA A 125 -0.10 -8.72 -13.54
N ARG A 126 -1.39 -9.06 -13.54
CA ARG A 126 -1.83 -10.46 -13.62
C ARG A 126 -1.38 -11.14 -14.89
N ALA A 127 -1.44 -10.46 -16.04
CA ALA A 127 -0.97 -11.00 -17.31
C ALA A 127 0.54 -11.30 -17.30
N HIS A 128 1.31 -10.55 -16.51
CA HIS A 128 2.74 -10.78 -16.26
C HIS A 128 3.03 -11.72 -15.07
N ASN A 129 2.01 -12.37 -14.49
CA ASN A 129 2.15 -13.22 -13.30
C ASN A 129 2.75 -12.50 -12.10
N ILE A 130 2.38 -11.22 -11.93
CA ILE A 130 2.78 -10.39 -10.80
C ILE A 130 1.66 -10.38 -9.76
N HIS A 131 2.01 -10.55 -8.50
CA HIS A 131 1.08 -10.73 -7.39
C HIS A 131 1.04 -9.50 -6.47
N LEU A 132 2.13 -8.72 -6.45
CA LEU A 132 2.27 -7.53 -5.63
C LEU A 132 2.86 -6.39 -6.46
N MET A 133 2.14 -5.27 -6.53
CA MET A 133 2.58 -4.04 -7.18
C MET A 133 3.01 -3.00 -6.15
N LEU A 134 4.20 -2.41 -6.35
CA LEU A 134 4.75 -1.37 -5.49
C LEU A 134 4.15 0.02 -5.83
N GLY A 135 2.92 0.20 -5.41
CA GLY A 135 2.11 1.39 -5.56
C GLY A 135 0.80 1.30 -4.77
N PRO A 136 0.16 2.44 -4.46
CA PRO A 136 0.48 3.80 -4.87
C PRO A 136 1.62 4.46 -4.08
N GLY A 137 2.26 5.47 -4.69
CA GLY A 137 3.15 6.40 -4.00
C GLY A 137 2.37 7.59 -3.44
N VAL A 138 2.56 7.91 -2.15
CA VAL A 138 1.77 8.95 -1.45
C VAL A 138 2.62 9.94 -0.65
N ASN A 139 3.94 9.98 -0.86
CA ASN A 139 4.77 11.01 -0.25
C ASN A 139 4.35 12.41 -0.74
N LEU A 140 4.47 13.39 0.14
CA LEU A 140 4.01 14.75 -0.15
C LEU A 140 5.07 15.55 -0.90
N TYR A 141 4.65 16.38 -1.83
CA TYR A 141 5.49 17.36 -2.50
C TYR A 141 5.86 18.47 -1.51
N ARG A 142 7.11 18.45 -1.03
CA ARG A 142 7.64 19.55 -0.20
C ARG A 142 8.44 20.53 -1.06
N LEU A 143 9.11 20.01 -2.08
CA LEU A 143 9.89 20.77 -3.04
C LEU A 143 9.56 20.26 -4.45
N PRO A 144 9.52 21.14 -5.47
CA PRO A 144 9.24 20.72 -6.86
C PRO A 144 10.38 19.90 -7.49
N ILE A 145 11.55 19.86 -6.88
CA ILE A 145 12.77 19.24 -7.41
C ILE A 145 13.15 17.92 -6.71
N THR A 146 12.21 17.23 -6.07
CA THR A 146 12.52 16.04 -5.26
C THR A 146 12.98 14.82 -6.04
N GLY A 147 12.90 14.81 -7.37
CA GLY A 147 13.34 13.70 -8.23
C GLY A 147 12.33 12.55 -8.38
N ARG A 148 11.39 12.37 -7.45
CA ARG A 148 10.36 11.31 -7.48
C ARG A 148 8.92 11.85 -7.48
N ASN A 149 8.73 13.12 -7.77
CA ASN A 149 7.40 13.73 -7.82
C ASN A 149 6.47 13.08 -8.86
N PHE A 150 7.01 12.49 -9.92
CA PHE A 150 6.22 11.82 -10.96
C PHE A 150 5.37 10.65 -10.41
N GLU A 151 5.78 10.03 -9.30
CA GLU A 151 5.07 8.87 -8.73
C GLU A 151 4.18 9.20 -7.52
N TYR A 152 4.14 10.48 -7.10
CA TYR A 152 3.34 10.94 -5.96
C TYR A 152 2.15 11.80 -6.38
N MET A 153 1.17 11.97 -5.49
CA MET A 153 -0.14 12.58 -5.77
C MET A 153 -0.23 14.05 -5.34
N GLY A 154 0.91 14.74 -5.16
CA GLY A 154 0.93 16.17 -4.86
C GLY A 154 1.21 16.51 -3.40
N GLU A 155 0.85 17.73 -3.01
CA GLU A 155 1.19 18.31 -1.71
C GLU A 155 0.08 18.18 -0.66
N ASP A 156 -1.17 17.94 -1.11
CA ASP A 156 -2.34 17.84 -0.23
C ASP A 156 -2.48 16.40 0.30
N PRO A 157 -2.32 16.18 1.61
CA PRO A 157 -2.41 14.86 2.21
C PRO A 157 -3.82 14.25 2.13
N TYR A 158 -4.87 15.07 2.15
CA TYR A 158 -6.24 14.59 2.05
C TYR A 158 -6.56 14.09 0.64
N LEU A 159 -6.25 14.89 -0.39
CA LEU A 159 -6.43 14.50 -1.79
C LEU A 159 -5.63 13.24 -2.12
N ALA A 160 -4.35 13.20 -1.72
CA ALA A 160 -3.51 12.03 -1.92
C ALA A 160 -4.10 10.77 -1.26
N GLY A 161 -4.60 10.89 -0.03
CA GLY A 161 -5.24 9.79 0.68
C GLY A 161 -6.51 9.28 0.00
N GLU A 162 -7.38 10.18 -0.44
CA GLU A 162 -8.64 9.82 -1.08
C GLU A 162 -8.45 9.16 -2.46
N LEU A 163 -7.45 9.60 -3.22
CA LEU A 163 -7.11 8.99 -4.49
C LEU A 163 -6.39 7.64 -4.30
N ALA A 164 -5.49 7.55 -3.30
CA ALA A 164 -4.83 6.31 -2.96
C ALA A 164 -5.82 5.20 -2.58
N LYS A 165 -6.89 5.53 -1.82
CA LYS A 165 -7.97 4.56 -1.53
C LYS A 165 -8.54 3.96 -2.81
N GLN A 166 -8.85 4.80 -3.79
CA GLN A 166 -9.47 4.34 -5.03
C GLN A 166 -8.51 3.51 -5.88
N TYR A 167 -7.25 3.93 -5.96
CA TYR A 167 -6.20 3.16 -6.61
C TYR A 167 -6.04 1.76 -5.98
N ILE A 168 -6.04 1.68 -4.63
CA ILE A 168 -5.97 0.41 -3.89
C ILE A 168 -7.20 -0.44 -4.17
N TYR A 169 -8.40 0.12 -4.16
CA TYR A 169 -9.63 -0.62 -4.47
C TYR A 169 -9.62 -1.19 -5.88
N GLY A 170 -9.19 -0.40 -6.88
CA GLY A 170 -9.06 -0.85 -8.25
C GLY A 170 -8.07 -2.01 -8.37
N MET A 171 -6.87 -1.85 -7.80
CA MET A 171 -5.81 -2.85 -7.85
C MET A 171 -6.17 -4.14 -7.12
N GLN A 172 -6.60 -4.04 -5.86
CA GLN A 172 -6.91 -5.21 -5.05
C GLN A 172 -8.21 -5.90 -5.47
N GLY A 173 -9.14 -5.17 -6.11
CA GLY A 173 -10.33 -5.73 -6.75
C GLY A 173 -10.01 -6.72 -7.86
N GLN A 174 -8.83 -6.61 -8.49
CA GLN A 174 -8.32 -7.54 -9.48
C GLN A 174 -7.46 -8.67 -8.88
N GLY A 175 -7.37 -8.78 -7.55
CA GLY A 175 -6.61 -9.82 -6.87
C GLY A 175 -5.10 -9.60 -6.84
N VAL A 176 -4.61 -8.40 -7.10
CA VAL A 176 -3.19 -8.01 -6.97
C VAL A 176 -3.01 -7.21 -5.68
N MET A 177 -2.04 -7.57 -4.86
CA MET A 177 -1.71 -6.83 -3.66
C MET A 177 -1.18 -5.45 -4.01
N ALA A 178 -1.72 -4.40 -3.37
CA ALA A 178 -1.18 -3.05 -3.43
C ALA A 178 -0.16 -2.82 -2.30
N ASN A 179 0.82 -1.96 -2.56
CA ASN A 179 1.83 -1.54 -1.60
C ASN A 179 1.89 -0.02 -1.54
N THR A 180 1.35 0.57 -0.48
CA THR A 180 1.48 2.03 -0.31
C THR A 180 2.89 2.40 0.13
N LYS A 181 3.48 3.41 -0.53
CA LYS A 181 4.88 3.81 -0.32
C LYS A 181 5.09 5.33 -0.41
N HIS A 182 6.11 5.87 0.21
CA HIS A 182 7.07 5.26 1.12
C HIS A 182 6.78 5.74 2.54
N TYR A 183 6.48 4.85 3.43
CA TYR A 183 6.12 5.13 4.83
C TYR A 183 7.38 5.42 5.65
N VAL A 184 7.59 6.61 6.14
CA VAL A 184 6.93 7.88 5.92
C VAL A 184 7.98 8.98 5.68
N ALA A 185 7.54 10.08 5.08
CA ALA A 185 8.35 11.31 4.95
C ALA A 185 9.61 11.21 4.07
N ASN A 186 9.64 10.28 3.10
CA ASN A 186 10.67 10.27 2.05
C ASN A 186 10.34 11.33 1.00
N ASN A 187 10.54 12.62 1.35
CA ASN A 187 10.07 13.74 0.55
C ASN A 187 11.16 14.40 -0.30
N GLN A 188 12.35 13.83 -0.33
CA GLN A 188 13.49 14.26 -1.14
C GLN A 188 14.44 13.08 -1.35
N GLU A 189 15.32 13.16 -2.38
CA GLU A 189 16.18 12.05 -2.77
C GLU A 189 17.68 12.30 -2.54
N PHE A 190 18.06 13.55 -2.23
CA PHE A 190 19.46 13.86 -1.95
C PHE A 190 19.87 13.23 -0.62
N ASP A 191 20.90 12.37 -0.68
CA ASP A 191 21.43 11.64 0.48
C ASP A 191 20.35 10.92 1.32
N ARG A 192 19.33 10.40 0.65
CA ARG A 192 18.09 9.90 1.24
C ARG A 192 18.29 8.82 2.30
N ASN A 193 19.37 8.03 2.20
CA ASN A 193 19.67 6.95 3.15
C ASN A 193 20.16 7.48 4.51
N TYR A 194 20.58 8.75 4.59
CA TYR A 194 21.16 9.34 5.80
C TYR A 194 20.47 10.63 6.21
N THR A 195 19.55 11.13 5.40
CA THR A 195 18.78 12.33 5.71
C THR A 195 17.63 12.02 6.66
N SER A 196 17.52 12.77 7.75
CA SER A 196 16.41 12.68 8.69
C SER A 196 15.34 13.73 8.39
N SER A 197 14.09 13.28 8.30
CA SER A 197 12.92 14.16 8.25
C SER A 197 12.42 14.39 9.68
N ASP A 198 12.87 15.49 10.30
CA ASP A 198 12.58 15.78 11.69
C ASP A 198 11.28 16.59 11.82
N MET A 199 10.39 16.14 12.68
CA MET A 199 9.10 16.78 12.92
C MET A 199 8.53 16.38 14.28
N ASN A 200 7.64 17.24 14.82
CA ASN A 200 6.89 16.90 16.02
C ASN A 200 5.69 15.99 15.70
N GLU A 201 5.13 15.35 16.72
CA GLU A 201 3.99 14.44 16.60
C GLU A 201 2.78 15.06 15.91
N ARG A 202 2.47 16.33 16.20
CA ARG A 202 1.35 17.02 15.57
C ARG A 202 1.51 17.10 14.04
N THR A 203 2.68 17.56 13.59
CA THR A 203 2.99 17.62 12.15
C THR A 203 2.96 16.25 11.50
N LEU A 204 3.51 15.25 12.19
CA LEU A 204 3.49 13.87 11.73
C LEU A 204 2.04 13.38 11.51
N HIS A 205 1.18 13.53 12.50
CA HIS A 205 -0.20 13.04 12.47
C HIS A 205 -1.14 13.85 11.59
N GLU A 206 -0.97 15.17 11.50
CA GLU A 206 -1.88 16.03 10.75
C GLU A 206 -1.51 16.12 9.25
N ILE A 207 -0.22 15.95 8.91
CA ILE A 207 0.27 16.21 7.56
C ILE A 207 0.82 14.94 6.88
N TYR A 208 1.73 14.22 7.55
CA TYR A 208 2.46 13.14 6.87
C TYR A 208 1.77 11.78 6.92
N LEU A 209 1.07 11.48 8.00
CA LEU A 209 0.41 10.18 8.19
C LEU A 209 -0.96 10.01 7.50
N PRO A 210 -1.76 11.06 7.23
CA PRO A 210 -3.11 10.89 6.69
C PRO A 210 -3.22 10.06 5.40
N PRO A 211 -2.35 10.19 4.38
CA PRO A 211 -2.45 9.35 3.17
C PRO A 211 -2.23 7.86 3.45
N TYR A 212 -1.37 7.53 4.40
CA TYR A 212 -1.11 6.14 4.82
C TYR A 212 -2.26 5.59 5.65
N LYS A 213 -2.82 6.39 6.56
CA LYS A 213 -4.03 6.00 7.31
C LYS A 213 -5.19 5.72 6.36
N ALA A 214 -5.37 6.58 5.36
CA ALA A 214 -6.35 6.37 4.31
C ALA A 214 -6.14 5.06 3.55
N SER A 215 -4.87 4.71 3.26
CA SER A 215 -4.52 3.44 2.63
C SER A 215 -4.83 2.24 3.53
N VAL A 216 -4.56 2.34 4.84
CA VAL A 216 -4.93 1.30 5.83
C VAL A 216 -6.45 1.13 5.87
N ASP A 217 -7.21 2.23 5.89
CA ASP A 217 -8.68 2.20 5.87
C ASP A 217 -9.26 1.57 4.60
N ALA A 218 -8.53 1.70 3.48
CA ALA A 218 -8.84 0.99 2.24
C ALA A 218 -8.49 -0.51 2.28
N GLY A 219 -7.84 -0.98 3.32
CA GLY A 219 -7.43 -2.37 3.48
C GLY A 219 -6.22 -2.75 2.61
N VAL A 220 -5.27 -1.83 2.44
CA VAL A 220 -4.04 -2.08 1.68
C VAL A 220 -3.32 -3.32 2.19
N ALA A 221 -2.82 -4.13 1.27
CA ALA A 221 -2.17 -5.40 1.59
C ALA A 221 -0.80 -5.21 2.24
N THR A 222 -0.02 -4.23 1.77
CA THR A 222 1.34 -4.00 2.24
C THR A 222 1.67 -2.52 2.35
N MET A 223 2.66 -2.22 3.20
CA MET A 223 3.20 -0.88 3.38
C MET A 223 4.71 -0.93 3.22
N MET A 224 5.29 -0.06 2.40
CA MET A 224 6.74 0.01 2.22
C MET A 224 7.34 1.15 3.03
N THR A 225 8.39 0.86 3.82
CA THR A 225 9.15 1.89 4.54
C THR A 225 9.98 2.75 3.58
N GLY A 226 10.21 4.01 3.96
CA GLY A 226 11.10 4.88 3.19
C GLY A 226 12.58 4.58 3.43
N TYR A 227 13.45 5.18 2.60
CA TYR A 227 14.91 5.11 2.78
C TYR A 227 15.41 5.96 3.94
N ASN A 228 14.70 7.04 4.22
CA ASN A 228 15.08 8.12 5.12
C ASN A 228 14.96 7.72 6.60
N LEU A 229 15.57 8.55 7.44
CA LEU A 229 15.27 8.57 8.86
C LEU A 229 14.07 9.48 9.14
N VAL A 230 13.37 9.19 10.20
CA VAL A 230 12.42 10.12 10.83
C VAL A 230 12.84 10.30 12.28
N ASN A 231 13.04 11.56 12.69
CA ASN A 231 13.51 11.90 14.04
C ASN A 231 14.76 11.06 14.46
N GLY A 232 15.69 10.87 13.53
CA GLY A 232 16.95 10.18 13.76
C GLY A 232 16.91 8.65 13.70
N VAL A 233 15.77 8.02 13.37
CA VAL A 233 15.62 6.56 13.29
C VAL A 233 15.26 6.13 11.86
N HIS A 234 15.98 5.15 11.30
CA HIS A 234 15.67 4.60 9.99
C HIS A 234 14.27 3.97 9.96
N MET A 235 13.54 4.19 8.86
CA MET A 235 12.15 3.74 8.77
C MET A 235 11.97 2.23 8.88
N SER A 236 12.92 1.43 8.40
CA SER A 236 12.90 -0.04 8.56
C SER A 236 13.03 -0.50 10.04
N GLU A 237 13.50 0.37 10.92
CA GLU A 237 13.81 0.10 12.34
C GLU A 237 12.92 0.87 13.32
N HIS A 238 11.94 1.61 12.80
CA HIS A 238 11.21 2.63 13.56
C HIS A 238 10.04 2.06 14.35
N ASP A 239 10.31 1.58 15.58
CA ASP A 239 9.32 0.92 16.44
C ASP A 239 8.05 1.77 16.65
N HIS A 240 8.19 3.08 16.97
CA HIS A 240 7.05 3.97 17.18
C HIS A 240 6.13 4.05 15.96
N LEU A 241 6.69 4.20 14.75
CA LEU A 241 5.88 4.31 13.53
C LEU A 241 5.33 2.97 13.08
N ASN A 242 6.16 1.92 13.07
CA ASN A 242 5.77 0.62 12.52
C ASN A 242 4.91 -0.20 13.48
N ASN A 243 5.34 -0.35 14.75
CA ASN A 243 4.63 -1.20 15.69
C ASN A 243 3.51 -0.45 16.42
N LYS A 244 3.79 0.77 16.94
CA LYS A 244 2.82 1.49 17.74
C LYS A 244 1.72 2.09 16.88
N ILE A 245 2.07 2.92 15.89
CA ILE A 245 1.08 3.64 15.07
C ILE A 245 0.48 2.71 14.03
N LEU A 246 1.31 2.16 13.11
CA LEU A 246 0.78 1.41 11.95
C LEU A 246 0.12 0.10 12.37
N LYS A 247 0.84 -0.76 13.11
CA LYS A 247 0.31 -2.07 13.52
C LYS A 247 -0.63 -2.00 14.72
N GLY A 248 -0.35 -1.10 15.68
CA GLY A 248 -1.11 -0.95 16.91
C GLY A 248 -2.33 -0.04 16.74
N ASP A 249 -2.13 1.28 16.67
CA ASP A 249 -3.23 2.25 16.70
C ASP A 249 -4.16 2.16 15.48
N TRP A 250 -3.63 1.72 14.31
CA TRP A 250 -4.41 1.60 13.08
C TRP A 250 -4.86 0.18 12.74
N ASP A 251 -4.53 -0.82 13.57
CA ASP A 251 -4.87 -2.23 13.33
C ASP A 251 -4.45 -2.72 11.93
N PHE A 252 -3.31 -2.28 11.42
CA PHE A 252 -2.84 -2.70 10.11
C PHE A 252 -2.62 -4.22 10.07
N SER A 253 -3.44 -4.91 9.32
CA SER A 253 -3.45 -6.37 9.22
C SER A 253 -2.53 -6.95 8.15
N GLY A 254 -1.97 -6.11 7.28
CA GLY A 254 -1.00 -6.50 6.25
C GLY A 254 0.41 -6.64 6.81
N PHE A 255 1.41 -6.63 5.92
CA PHE A 255 2.82 -6.70 6.30
C PHE A 255 3.62 -5.50 5.78
N ILE A 256 4.70 -5.18 6.51
CA ILE A 256 5.60 -4.07 6.21
C ILE A 256 6.80 -4.60 5.42
N VAL A 257 7.08 -3.97 4.28
CA VAL A 257 8.21 -4.28 3.39
C VAL A 257 9.23 -3.16 3.49
N SER A 258 10.52 -3.46 3.51
CA SER A 258 11.54 -2.42 3.35
C SER A 258 11.56 -1.91 1.90
N ASP A 259 11.98 -0.67 1.68
CA ASP A 259 12.47 -0.28 0.37
C ASP A 259 13.77 -1.07 0.05
N TRP A 260 14.21 -1.06 -1.21
CA TRP A 260 15.35 -1.86 -1.66
C TRP A 260 16.65 -1.38 -1.01
N VAL A 261 17.30 -2.28 -0.26
CA VAL A 261 18.58 -1.99 0.45
C VAL A 261 18.43 -0.87 1.50
N SER A 262 17.27 -0.76 2.16
CA SER A 262 16.99 0.26 3.19
C SER A 262 16.92 -0.29 4.63
N THR A 263 17.55 -1.44 4.87
CA THR A 263 17.73 -2.01 6.22
C THR A 263 19.18 -1.86 6.63
N TYR A 264 19.45 -1.52 7.89
CA TYR A 264 20.78 -1.16 8.35
C TYR A 264 21.22 -1.94 9.59
N ASP A 265 20.29 -2.51 10.36
CA ASP A 265 20.56 -3.38 11.50
C ASP A 265 19.49 -4.49 11.59
N ALA A 266 19.95 -5.74 11.73
CA ALA A 266 19.06 -6.90 11.74
C ALA A 266 18.16 -6.97 12.98
N VAL A 267 18.71 -6.64 14.15
CA VAL A 267 17.99 -6.73 15.43
C VAL A 267 17.01 -5.57 15.56
N ALA A 268 17.46 -4.37 15.20
CA ALA A 268 16.62 -3.18 15.20
C ALA A 268 15.45 -3.31 14.22
N ALA A 269 15.70 -3.78 12.99
CA ALA A 269 14.65 -4.01 12.00
C ALA A 269 13.68 -5.11 12.41
N ALA A 270 14.19 -6.23 12.95
CA ALA A 270 13.36 -7.32 13.44
C ALA A 270 12.42 -6.86 14.56
N ASN A 271 12.93 -6.11 15.53
CA ASN A 271 12.14 -5.60 16.66
C ASN A 271 11.36 -4.32 16.31
N GLY A 272 11.87 -3.50 15.38
CA GLY A 272 11.26 -2.25 14.91
C GLY A 272 10.07 -2.43 13.96
N GLY A 273 9.62 -3.67 13.73
CA GLY A 273 8.35 -3.94 13.06
C GLY A 273 8.44 -4.25 11.57
N LEU A 274 9.62 -4.21 10.94
CA LEU A 274 9.79 -4.65 9.55
C LEU A 274 9.43 -6.13 9.41
N ASP A 275 8.58 -6.50 8.44
CA ASP A 275 8.16 -7.89 8.25
C ASP A 275 8.93 -8.59 7.13
N LEU A 276 9.31 -7.87 6.08
CA LEU A 276 10.04 -8.39 4.92
C LEU A 276 11.15 -7.41 4.50
N GLU A 277 12.39 -7.88 4.47
CA GLU A 277 13.52 -7.12 3.95
C GLU A 277 13.73 -7.36 2.46
N MET A 278 13.82 -6.31 1.64
CA MET A 278 14.06 -6.40 0.20
C MET A 278 15.38 -5.72 -0.21
N PRO A 279 16.00 -6.15 -1.30
CA PRO A 279 15.66 -7.22 -2.26
C PRO A 279 16.10 -8.62 -1.81
N SER A 280 16.76 -8.72 -0.67
CA SER A 280 17.28 -9.96 -0.08
C SER A 280 17.38 -9.80 1.43
N GLY A 281 17.59 -10.87 2.17
CA GLY A 281 17.94 -10.82 3.60
C GLY A 281 19.40 -10.38 3.80
N ALA A 282 19.76 -9.16 3.43
CA ALA A 282 21.12 -8.66 3.61
C ALA A 282 21.46 -8.49 5.10
N TRP A 283 20.48 -8.07 5.89
CA TRP A 283 20.58 -7.91 7.34
C TRP A 283 19.77 -8.95 8.10
N MET A 284 18.46 -9.11 7.78
CA MET A 284 17.59 -10.11 8.43
C MET A 284 17.83 -11.50 7.85
N ASN A 285 19.01 -12.07 8.10
CA ASN A 285 19.45 -13.38 7.63
C ASN A 285 19.89 -14.28 8.80
N GLN A 286 20.16 -15.54 8.51
CA GLN A 286 20.57 -16.52 9.51
C GLN A 286 21.87 -16.12 10.24
N LYS A 287 22.85 -15.52 9.54
CA LYS A 287 24.12 -15.10 10.14
C LYS A 287 23.90 -14.09 11.27
N ASN A 288 22.98 -13.16 11.11
CA ASN A 288 22.72 -12.09 12.06
C ASN A 288 21.63 -12.47 13.09
N LEU A 289 20.55 -13.11 12.64
CA LEU A 289 19.39 -13.36 13.49
C LEU A 289 19.53 -14.63 14.36
N LEU A 290 20.23 -15.69 13.93
CA LEU A 290 20.39 -16.88 14.79
C LEU A 290 21.14 -16.56 16.10
N PRO A 291 22.27 -15.80 16.11
CA PRO A 291 22.91 -15.38 17.35
C PRO A 291 22.03 -14.47 18.20
N ALA A 292 21.29 -13.54 17.56
CA ALA A 292 20.38 -12.62 18.24
C ALA A 292 19.22 -13.34 18.92
N ILE A 293 18.68 -14.39 18.29
CA ILE A 293 17.63 -15.24 18.85
C ILE A 293 18.21 -16.07 20.01
N LYS A 294 19.39 -16.64 19.84
CA LYS A 294 20.07 -17.43 20.88
C LYS A 294 20.37 -16.60 22.13
N SER A 295 20.73 -15.33 21.96
CA SER A 295 20.98 -14.40 23.08
C SER A 295 19.72 -13.77 23.67
N GLY A 296 18.54 -13.99 23.06
CA GLY A 296 17.27 -13.40 23.49
C GLY A 296 17.04 -11.96 23.04
N GLN A 297 17.91 -11.37 22.21
CA GLN A 297 17.73 -10.03 21.64
C GLN A 297 16.55 -9.98 20.67
N VAL A 298 16.28 -11.07 19.95
CA VAL A 298 15.09 -11.23 19.10
C VAL A 298 14.36 -12.50 19.56
N LYS A 299 13.03 -12.42 19.70
CA LYS A 299 12.22 -13.58 20.06
C LYS A 299 11.80 -14.36 18.82
N VAL A 300 11.76 -15.70 18.89
CA VAL A 300 11.19 -16.52 17.79
C VAL A 300 9.77 -16.08 17.47
N ALA A 301 8.96 -15.74 18.48
CA ALA A 301 7.60 -15.22 18.31
C ALA A 301 7.55 -13.93 17.47
N THR A 302 8.58 -13.10 17.51
CA THR A 302 8.69 -11.90 16.64
C THR A 302 8.84 -12.31 15.17
N ILE A 303 9.63 -13.33 14.88
CA ILE A 303 9.78 -13.87 13.52
C ILE A 303 8.47 -14.56 13.08
N ASP A 304 7.85 -15.32 13.95
CA ASP A 304 6.57 -15.99 13.66
C ASP A 304 5.45 -14.99 13.35
N ASP A 305 5.42 -13.83 14.02
CA ASP A 305 4.44 -12.78 13.75
C ASP A 305 4.60 -12.20 12.34
N LYS A 306 5.84 -11.95 11.87
CA LYS A 306 6.12 -11.49 10.52
C LYS A 306 5.59 -12.46 9.46
N ILE A 307 5.91 -13.73 9.63
CA ILE A 307 5.46 -14.80 8.73
C ILE A 307 3.93 -14.90 8.75
N ARG A 308 3.33 -14.83 9.94
CA ARG A 308 1.88 -14.84 10.09
C ARG A 308 1.20 -13.73 9.32
N ARG A 309 1.72 -12.51 9.37
CA ARG A 309 1.22 -11.35 8.61
C ARG A 309 1.30 -11.59 7.10
N ILE A 310 2.45 -12.06 6.61
CA ILE A 310 2.67 -12.38 5.19
C ILE A 310 1.69 -13.47 4.74
N LEU A 311 1.62 -14.59 5.44
CA LEU A 311 0.77 -15.72 5.06
C LEU A 311 -0.73 -15.40 5.20
N THR A 312 -1.13 -14.58 6.18
CA THR A 312 -2.53 -14.12 6.32
C THR A 312 -2.92 -13.23 5.14
N THR A 313 -1.98 -12.39 4.67
CA THR A 313 -2.21 -11.57 3.48
C THR A 313 -2.36 -12.46 2.24
N TYR A 314 -1.54 -13.50 2.08
CA TYR A 314 -1.69 -14.46 0.97
C TYR A 314 -3.04 -15.17 1.02
N ASP A 315 -3.51 -15.57 2.20
CA ASP A 315 -4.82 -16.22 2.38
C ASP A 315 -5.95 -15.28 1.98
N LYS A 316 -5.88 -14.01 2.38
CA LYS A 316 -6.85 -12.97 2.02
C LYS A 316 -6.96 -12.79 0.49
N PHE A 317 -5.86 -12.92 -0.24
CA PHE A 317 -5.83 -12.83 -1.70
C PHE A 317 -6.05 -14.19 -2.39
N GLY A 318 -6.25 -15.27 -1.64
CA GLY A 318 -6.51 -16.61 -2.18
C GLY A 318 -5.30 -17.26 -2.86
N TYR A 319 -4.07 -16.83 -2.53
CA TYR A 319 -2.85 -17.33 -3.18
C TYR A 319 -2.45 -18.73 -2.78
N PHE A 320 -3.12 -19.34 -1.80
CA PHE A 320 -2.94 -20.78 -1.53
C PHE A 320 -3.69 -21.68 -2.50
N THR A 321 -4.45 -21.12 -3.44
CA THR A 321 -5.11 -21.85 -4.52
C THR A 321 -4.47 -21.51 -5.87
N GLN A 322 -4.21 -22.51 -6.71
CA GLN A 322 -3.59 -22.29 -8.02
C GLN A 322 -4.42 -21.39 -8.94
N ALA A 323 -5.74 -21.35 -8.75
CA ALA A 323 -6.64 -20.52 -9.54
C ALA A 323 -6.34 -19.01 -9.45
N ASN A 324 -5.78 -18.56 -8.31
CA ASN A 324 -5.45 -17.15 -8.10
C ASN A 324 -3.95 -16.83 -8.34
N LEU A 325 -3.10 -17.88 -8.43
CA LEU A 325 -1.67 -17.71 -8.71
C LEU A 325 -1.33 -17.74 -10.20
N LYS A 326 -2.09 -18.46 -11.00
CA LYS A 326 -1.84 -18.57 -12.44
C LYS A 326 -3.01 -17.92 -13.20
N HIS A 327 -2.71 -16.84 -13.87
CA HIS A 327 -3.69 -16.15 -14.69
C HIS A 327 -3.45 -16.46 -16.17
N ASN A 328 -4.44 -17.05 -16.82
CA ASN A 328 -4.45 -17.29 -18.28
C ASN A 328 -4.94 -16.01 -19.00
N PHE A 329 -4.30 -14.86 -18.72
CA PHE A 329 -4.52 -13.69 -19.54
C PHE A 329 -3.49 -13.66 -20.68
N THR A 330 -3.94 -13.69 -21.90
CA THR A 330 -3.18 -13.23 -23.06
C THR A 330 -3.40 -11.74 -23.18
N LEU A 331 -2.33 -10.97 -23.13
CA LEU A 331 -2.39 -9.58 -23.59
C LEU A 331 -2.66 -9.64 -25.09
N ASP A 332 -3.81 -9.14 -25.52
CA ASP A 332 -4.04 -8.94 -26.96
C ASP A 332 -2.96 -7.96 -27.46
N LYS A 333 -2.22 -8.40 -28.49
CA LYS A 333 -1.08 -7.64 -29.06
C LYS A 333 -1.59 -6.42 -29.82
#